data_df3438e6e3f619df8ab62a28fa051584
#
_entry.id   df3438e6e3f619df8ab62a28fa051584
#
_cell.length_a   1.000
_cell.length_b   1.000
_cell.length_c   1.000
_cell.angle_alpha   90.00
_cell.angle_beta   90.00
_cell.angle_gamma   90.00
#
_symmetry.space_group_name_H-M   'P 1'
#
loop_
_entity.id
_entity.type
_entity.pdbx_description
1 polymer ?
#
loop_
_entity_poly.entity_id
_entity_poly.type
_entity_poly.pdbx_seq_one_letter_code
_entity_poly.pdbx_strand_id
1 'polypeptide(L)'
;MIKRISISNFKNLLNVPALECDRINALIGPNGSGKSSFLQAIDFLRAFFLTSVEVYLRDHDWDFRDLPNLREARKTISWDIEAELPPGANGRGAGFYHYKVALSPRRYLGVSEECLEYKASFSSPYELLLNREGRSVQWLNRRTGNNEKFKEIGLPASVISRLEPHLAHDKHPELLRFREWVENFRAFLLWDPKVLRTPDRGKHDTLGPSGEHLAPLLAKLKREKPEAFTKLVNRVKRLFPTVSDISVKGGRAWGWQTLHLHEANGHAVVFNSQQMSDGVLRLLALTSLLYLERIHSVITFEEPENGVHPQLIREVVQVLKELTLRKAPNQCQVFFTTHSPYVLDEFFDHPEQVFLVERGRPLEGATIRRLSQRPQLKIVRDAFEQSLGEAWVNGMIGATAGAKL
;
A
#
# COMPACT_ATOMS: atom_id res chain seq x y z
N MET A 1 -9.18 3.09 7.29
CA MET A 1 -8.10 3.80 6.58
C MET A 1 -7.18 4.52 7.56
N ILE A 2 -5.90 4.64 7.24
CA ILE A 2 -4.96 5.50 7.97
C ILE A 2 -5.42 6.95 7.80
N LYS A 3 -5.64 7.64 8.91
CA LYS A 3 -5.98 9.08 8.95
C LYS A 3 -4.74 9.92 9.14
N ARG A 4 -3.84 9.47 10.02
CA ARG A 4 -2.57 10.13 10.32
C ARG A 4 -1.48 9.08 10.51
N ILE A 5 -0.30 9.37 10.06
CA ILE A 5 0.87 8.53 10.24
C ILE A 5 2.10 9.37 10.52
N SER A 6 2.86 8.97 11.51
CA SER A 6 4.17 9.49 11.84
C SER A 6 5.17 8.33 11.89
N ILE A 7 6.36 8.54 11.37
CA ILE A 7 7.40 7.52 11.28
C ILE A 7 8.72 8.14 11.73
N SER A 8 9.43 7.47 12.62
CA SER A 8 10.74 7.93 13.07
C SER A 8 11.79 6.85 12.86
N ASN A 9 12.92 7.30 12.35
CA ASN A 9 14.17 6.54 12.23
C ASN A 9 14.11 5.29 11.35
N PHE A 10 13.27 5.27 10.32
CA PHE A 10 13.20 4.18 9.35
C PHE A 10 13.95 4.55 8.07
N LYS A 11 15.05 3.86 7.78
CA LYS A 11 15.91 4.11 6.60
C LYS A 11 16.30 5.60 6.52
N ASN A 12 15.95 6.29 5.44
CA ASN A 12 16.21 7.74 5.33
C ASN A 12 15.11 8.65 5.94
N LEU A 13 14.06 8.05 6.52
CA LEU A 13 13.02 8.77 7.25
C LEU A 13 13.47 8.97 8.70
N LEU A 14 14.09 10.12 8.99
CA LEU A 14 14.60 10.39 10.34
C LEU A 14 13.47 10.77 11.29
N ASN A 15 12.65 11.74 10.90
CA ASN A 15 11.52 12.20 11.68
C ASN A 15 10.43 12.73 10.74
N VAL A 16 9.53 11.86 10.35
CA VAL A 16 8.36 12.23 9.56
C VAL A 16 7.28 12.68 10.53
N PRO A 17 6.87 13.96 10.49
CA PRO A 17 5.81 14.45 11.35
C PRO A 17 4.48 13.74 11.03
N ALA A 18 3.49 13.92 11.89
CA ALA A 18 2.17 13.36 11.66
C ALA A 18 1.56 13.90 10.35
N LEU A 19 1.53 13.04 9.34
CA LEU A 19 0.94 13.31 8.03
C LEU A 19 -0.51 12.88 8.04
N GLU A 20 -1.40 13.80 7.72
CA GLU A 20 -2.79 13.45 7.45
C GLU A 20 -2.90 12.74 6.10
N CYS A 21 -3.64 11.65 6.02
CA CYS A 21 -3.77 10.83 4.82
C CYS A 21 -5.19 10.84 4.28
N ASP A 22 -5.29 10.81 2.95
CA ASP A 22 -6.53 10.65 2.22
C ASP A 22 -6.73 9.19 1.75
N ARG A 23 -7.80 8.94 1.03
CA ARG A 23 -8.05 7.62 0.42
C ARG A 23 -7.02 7.27 -0.64
N ILE A 24 -6.54 8.28 -1.38
CA ILE A 24 -5.43 8.16 -2.34
C ILE A 24 -4.35 9.17 -1.97
N ASN A 25 -3.09 8.74 -2.02
CA ASN A 25 -1.95 9.54 -1.60
C ASN A 25 -0.80 9.33 -2.59
N ALA A 26 -0.51 10.35 -3.38
CA ALA A 26 0.58 10.36 -4.35
C ALA A 26 1.85 10.96 -3.71
N LEU A 27 2.97 10.25 -3.76
CA LEU A 27 4.26 10.74 -3.29
C LEU A 27 5.13 11.11 -4.48
N ILE A 28 5.50 12.38 -4.61
CA ILE A 28 6.35 12.88 -5.68
C ILE A 28 7.64 13.48 -5.13
N GLY A 29 8.73 13.33 -5.85
CA GLY A 29 10.04 13.87 -5.46
C GLY A 29 11.18 13.20 -6.22
N PRO A 30 12.42 13.70 -6.10
CA PRO A 30 13.58 13.17 -6.79
C PRO A 30 13.95 11.75 -6.31
N ASN A 31 14.81 11.08 -7.07
CA ASN A 31 15.36 9.79 -6.69
C ASN A 31 16.13 9.89 -5.36
N GLY A 32 15.96 8.89 -4.50
CA GLY A 32 16.61 8.86 -3.19
C GLY A 32 16.07 9.86 -2.17
N SER A 33 14.92 10.53 -2.45
CA SER A 33 14.28 11.45 -1.48
C SER A 33 13.60 10.75 -0.31
N GLY A 34 13.22 9.47 -0.45
CA GLY A 34 12.56 8.71 0.62
C GLY A 34 11.17 8.20 0.30
N LYS A 35 10.70 8.37 -0.93
CA LYS A 35 9.37 7.88 -1.36
C LYS A 35 9.19 6.39 -1.13
N SER A 36 10.10 5.57 -1.64
CA SER A 36 10.08 4.11 -1.44
C SER A 36 10.21 3.74 0.04
N SER A 37 11.07 4.45 0.80
CA SER A 37 11.18 4.19 2.24
C SER A 37 9.88 4.44 2.99
N PHE A 38 9.08 5.42 2.57
CA PHE A 38 7.77 5.68 3.17
C PHE A 38 6.78 4.54 2.87
N LEU A 39 6.70 4.08 1.61
CA LEU A 39 5.86 2.92 1.25
C LEU A 39 6.31 1.65 1.97
N GLN A 40 7.61 1.42 2.05
CA GLN A 40 8.21 0.29 2.75
C GLN A 40 7.92 0.34 4.26
N ALA A 41 7.91 1.53 4.87
CA ALA A 41 7.55 1.68 6.27
C ALA A 41 6.07 1.35 6.54
N ILE A 42 5.17 1.65 5.60
CA ILE A 42 3.75 1.23 5.68
C ILE A 42 3.63 -0.30 5.54
N ASP A 43 4.31 -0.90 4.57
CA ASP A 43 4.25 -2.34 4.36
C ASP A 43 4.90 -3.12 5.52
N PHE A 44 5.99 -2.57 6.09
CA PHE A 44 6.68 -3.18 7.23
C PHE A 44 5.80 -3.31 8.48
N LEU A 45 4.77 -2.47 8.64
CA LEU A 45 3.80 -2.64 9.72
C LEU A 45 3.15 -4.03 9.71
N ARG A 46 2.90 -4.57 8.51
CA ARG A 46 2.36 -5.92 8.35
C ARG A 46 3.28 -6.99 8.96
N ALA A 47 4.60 -6.78 8.89
CA ALA A 47 5.56 -7.71 9.44
C ALA A 47 5.41 -7.92 10.96
N PHE A 48 4.93 -6.92 11.70
CA PHE A 48 4.67 -7.05 13.14
C PHE A 48 3.56 -8.05 13.48
N PHE A 49 2.64 -8.28 12.55
CA PHE A 49 1.48 -9.16 12.74
C PHE A 49 1.66 -10.53 12.09
N LEU A 50 2.69 -10.69 11.27
CA LEU A 50 3.07 -11.97 10.70
C LEU A 50 3.84 -12.81 11.73
N THR A 51 3.98 -14.10 11.44
CA THR A 51 4.63 -15.08 12.31
C THR A 51 6.08 -14.78 12.65
N SER A 52 6.79 -14.01 11.79
CA SER A 52 8.20 -13.65 12.01
C SER A 52 8.61 -12.42 11.19
N VAL A 53 9.18 -11.43 11.88
CA VAL A 53 9.78 -10.25 11.25
C VAL A 53 11.03 -10.65 10.45
N GLU A 54 11.76 -11.67 10.89
CA GLU A 54 12.95 -12.19 10.19
C GLU A 54 12.60 -12.78 8.82
N VAL A 55 11.44 -13.45 8.70
CA VAL A 55 10.94 -13.95 7.40
C VAL A 55 10.70 -12.79 6.45
N TYR A 56 10.03 -11.74 6.93
CA TYR A 56 9.79 -10.54 6.12
C TYR A 56 11.10 -9.89 5.64
N LEU A 57 12.10 -9.76 6.51
CA LEU A 57 13.39 -9.19 6.16
C LEU A 57 14.10 -10.04 5.10
N ARG A 58 14.13 -11.36 5.27
CA ARG A 58 14.71 -12.28 4.31
C ARG A 58 14.03 -12.22 2.94
N ASP A 59 12.70 -12.15 2.91
CA ASP A 59 11.93 -12.08 1.66
C ASP A 59 12.17 -10.77 0.89
N HIS A 60 12.74 -9.75 1.55
CA HIS A 60 13.12 -8.47 0.96
C HIS A 60 14.64 -8.29 0.81
N ASP A 61 15.46 -9.33 1.11
CA ASP A 61 16.92 -9.24 1.15
C ASP A 61 17.43 -8.11 2.06
N TRP A 62 16.77 -7.88 3.21
CA TRP A 62 17.16 -6.87 4.19
C TRP A 62 17.79 -7.49 5.42
N ASP A 63 18.85 -6.85 5.93
CA ASP A 63 19.33 -7.04 7.30
C ASP A 63 18.60 -6.07 8.24
N PHE A 64 18.41 -6.46 9.51
CA PHE A 64 17.83 -5.57 10.51
C PHE A 64 18.64 -4.28 10.71
N ARG A 65 19.93 -4.28 10.38
CA ARG A 65 20.83 -3.12 10.42
C ARG A 65 20.51 -2.09 9.34
N ASP A 66 19.83 -2.49 8.29
CA ASP A 66 19.43 -1.62 7.17
C ASP A 66 18.16 -0.83 7.47
N LEU A 67 17.43 -1.20 8.54
CA LEU A 67 16.16 -0.57 8.88
C LEU A 67 16.33 0.79 9.55
N PRO A 68 17.19 0.95 10.61
CA PRO A 68 17.35 2.25 11.25
C PRO A 68 18.12 3.23 10.37
N ASN A 69 17.87 4.51 10.54
CA ASN A 69 18.67 5.53 9.90
C ASN A 69 20.13 5.44 10.37
N LEU A 70 21.06 5.37 9.42
CA LEU A 70 22.49 5.19 9.69
C LEU A 70 23.11 6.41 10.40
N ARG A 71 22.46 7.58 10.30
CA ARG A 71 22.94 8.85 10.87
C ARG A 71 22.43 9.09 12.29
N GLU A 72 21.44 8.33 12.74
CA GLU A 72 20.85 8.48 14.07
C GLU A 72 21.58 7.59 15.08
N ALA A 73 21.95 8.16 16.22
CA ALA A 73 22.57 7.42 17.31
C ALA A 73 21.58 6.46 18.00
N ARG A 74 20.34 6.91 18.16
CA ARG A 74 19.25 6.07 18.65
C ARG A 74 18.76 5.18 17.52
N LYS A 75 18.81 3.87 17.71
CA LYS A 75 18.41 2.91 16.68
C LYS A 75 16.95 2.46 16.78
N THR A 76 16.19 2.98 17.73
CA THR A 76 14.76 2.70 17.86
C THR A 76 13.99 3.31 16.71
N ILE A 77 13.21 2.48 16.03
CA ILE A 77 12.32 2.88 14.94
C ILE A 77 10.91 2.93 15.52
N SER A 78 10.11 3.92 15.18
CA SER A 78 8.75 4.00 15.71
C SER A 78 7.73 4.44 14.66
N TRP A 79 6.53 3.95 14.85
CA TRP A 79 5.32 4.34 14.12
C TRP A 79 4.28 4.84 15.11
N ASP A 80 3.55 5.87 14.72
CA ASP A 80 2.39 6.42 15.42
C ASP A 80 1.28 6.61 14.38
N ILE A 81 0.16 5.88 14.51
CA ILE A 81 -0.85 5.73 13.47
C ILE A 81 -2.24 5.94 14.06
N GLU A 82 -2.96 6.90 13.52
CA GLU A 82 -4.40 7.00 13.75
C GLU A 82 -5.15 6.42 12.54
N ALA A 83 -6.09 5.53 12.79
CA ALA A 83 -6.87 4.87 11.74
C ALA A 83 -8.36 4.83 12.07
N GLU A 84 -9.18 4.93 11.04
CA GLU A 84 -10.62 4.67 11.12
C GLU A 84 -10.94 3.38 10.38
N LEU A 85 -11.53 2.41 11.07
CA LEU A 85 -11.84 1.11 10.53
C LEU A 85 -13.36 0.90 10.44
N PRO A 86 -13.85 0.35 9.31
CA PRO A 86 -15.22 -0.13 9.23
C PRO A 86 -15.38 -1.39 10.08
N PRO A 87 -16.62 -1.82 10.34
CA PRO A 87 -16.87 -3.08 11.04
C PRO A 87 -16.18 -4.24 10.33
N GLY A 88 -15.68 -5.19 11.10
CA GLY A 88 -15.16 -6.46 10.60
C GLY A 88 -16.25 -7.34 9.99
N ALA A 89 -15.87 -8.52 9.50
CA ALA A 89 -16.80 -9.48 8.91
C ALA A 89 -17.93 -9.92 9.89
N ASN A 90 -17.66 -9.85 11.19
CA ASN A 90 -18.61 -10.15 12.28
C ASN A 90 -19.45 -8.93 12.73
N GLY A 91 -19.34 -7.77 12.03
CA GLY A 91 -20.04 -6.54 12.37
C GLY A 91 -19.46 -5.76 13.56
N ARG A 92 -18.35 -6.22 14.17
CA ARG A 92 -17.72 -5.60 15.35
C ARG A 92 -16.46 -4.81 15.00
N GLY A 93 -15.98 -4.02 15.95
CA GLY A 93 -14.70 -3.31 15.89
C GLY A 93 -14.66 -2.14 14.90
N ALA A 94 -15.82 -1.57 14.52
CA ALA A 94 -15.87 -0.29 13.84
C ALA A 94 -15.43 0.82 14.79
N GLY A 95 -14.63 1.78 14.32
CA GLY A 95 -14.24 2.94 15.13
C GLY A 95 -12.85 3.47 14.79
N PHE A 96 -12.33 4.24 15.72
CA PHE A 96 -11.04 4.91 15.60
C PHE A 96 -10.01 4.22 16.47
N TYR A 97 -8.86 3.97 15.89
CA TYR A 97 -7.74 3.27 16.50
C TYR A 97 -6.52 4.19 16.51
N HIS A 98 -5.82 4.22 17.62
CA HIS A 98 -4.52 4.89 17.73
C HIS A 98 -3.48 3.85 18.14
N TYR A 99 -2.57 3.55 17.22
CA TYR A 99 -1.54 2.53 17.39
C TYR A 99 -0.15 3.13 17.39
N LYS A 100 0.58 2.85 18.45
CA LYS A 100 1.98 3.21 18.60
C LYS A 100 2.81 1.96 18.77
N VAL A 101 3.89 1.87 18.01
CA VAL A 101 4.82 0.75 18.11
C VAL A 101 6.25 1.23 17.95
N ALA A 102 7.14 0.71 18.78
CA ALA A 102 8.56 0.95 18.71
C ALA A 102 9.35 -0.36 18.57
N LEU A 103 10.27 -0.37 17.63
CA LEU A 103 11.15 -1.49 17.32
C LEU A 103 12.56 -1.14 17.76
N SER A 104 13.16 -1.96 18.64
CA SER A 104 14.52 -1.77 19.11
C SER A 104 15.47 -2.83 18.54
N PRO A 105 16.49 -2.44 17.75
CA PRO A 105 17.43 -3.37 17.13
C PRO A 105 18.71 -3.63 17.94
N ARG A 106 18.74 -3.34 19.26
CA ARG A 106 20.01 -3.33 20.02
C ARG A 106 20.71 -4.69 20.19
N ARG A 107 20.00 -5.77 20.46
CA ARG A 107 20.56 -7.14 20.58
C ARG A 107 19.73 -8.15 19.82
N TYR A 108 18.43 -7.95 19.80
CA TYR A 108 17.46 -8.74 19.08
C TYR A 108 16.51 -7.75 18.41
N LEU A 109 16.18 -8.00 17.16
CA LEU A 109 15.10 -7.27 16.49
C LEU A 109 13.79 -7.60 17.22
N GLY A 110 13.15 -6.61 17.82
CA GLY A 110 11.92 -6.87 18.55
C GLY A 110 11.16 -5.61 18.90
N VAL A 111 9.86 -5.79 19.06
CA VAL A 111 8.96 -4.74 19.55
C VAL A 111 9.30 -4.46 21.02
N SER A 112 9.75 -3.23 21.30
CA SER A 112 10.10 -2.77 22.67
C SER A 112 8.91 -2.10 23.34
N GLU A 113 8.07 -1.40 22.58
CA GLU A 113 6.89 -0.70 23.09
C GLU A 113 5.75 -0.92 22.08
N GLU A 114 4.55 -1.12 22.60
CA GLU A 114 3.35 -1.27 21.78
C GLU A 114 2.14 -0.77 22.57
N CYS A 115 1.38 0.12 21.98
CA CYS A 115 0.16 0.66 22.56
C CYS A 115 -0.93 0.71 21.53
N LEU A 116 -2.13 0.22 21.88
CA LEU A 116 -3.32 0.36 21.06
C LEU A 116 -4.46 0.93 21.89
N GLU A 117 -4.98 2.05 21.44
CA GLU A 117 -6.14 2.73 21.98
C GLU A 117 -7.29 2.69 20.96
N TYR A 118 -8.50 2.69 21.44
CA TYR A 118 -9.72 2.60 20.63
C TYR A 118 -10.78 3.56 21.13
N LYS A 119 -11.58 4.09 20.20
CA LYS A 119 -12.85 4.77 20.49
C LYS A 119 -13.91 4.42 19.46
N ALA A 120 -15.14 4.20 19.93
CA ALA A 120 -16.23 3.77 19.08
C ALA A 120 -16.75 4.88 18.14
N SER A 121 -16.62 6.14 18.54
CA SER A 121 -17.05 7.31 17.75
C SER A 121 -16.05 8.46 17.87
N PHE A 122 -16.20 9.45 16.99
CA PHE A 122 -15.32 10.63 17.01
C PHE A 122 -15.36 11.38 18.34
N SER A 123 -16.54 11.47 18.98
CA SER A 123 -16.76 12.18 20.24
C SER A 123 -16.44 11.37 21.50
N SER A 124 -16.22 10.05 21.38
CA SER A 124 -15.88 9.20 22.52
C SER A 124 -14.41 9.40 22.94
N PRO A 125 -14.09 9.27 24.24
CA PRO A 125 -12.68 9.21 24.66
C PRO A 125 -12.02 7.93 24.14
N TYR A 126 -10.69 7.99 24.02
CA TYR A 126 -9.90 6.79 23.75
C TYR A 126 -9.86 5.91 25.00
N GLU A 127 -9.99 4.61 24.78
CA GLU A 127 -9.84 3.57 25.78
C GLU A 127 -8.60 2.74 25.45
N LEU A 128 -7.76 2.50 26.44
CA LEU A 128 -6.54 1.72 26.29
C LEU A 128 -6.90 0.22 26.18
N LEU A 129 -6.62 -0.38 25.04
CA LEU A 129 -6.84 -1.80 24.79
C LEU A 129 -5.60 -2.65 25.05
N LEU A 130 -4.42 -2.10 24.75
CA LEU A 130 -3.14 -2.78 24.87
C LEU A 130 -2.07 -1.78 25.27
N ASN A 131 -1.25 -2.15 26.26
CA ASN A 131 0.02 -1.48 26.55
C ASN A 131 1.11 -2.54 26.76
N ARG A 132 2.23 -2.36 26.07
CA ARG A 132 3.45 -3.17 26.23
C ARG A 132 4.64 -2.26 26.46
N GLU A 133 5.38 -2.55 27.50
CA GLU A 133 6.66 -1.93 27.82
C GLU A 133 7.71 -3.04 28.04
N GLY A 134 8.56 -3.20 27.06
CA GLY A 134 9.53 -4.29 27.05
C GLY A 134 8.84 -5.66 27.10
N ARG A 135 8.96 -6.36 28.23
CA ARG A 135 8.34 -7.66 28.46
C ARG A 135 6.99 -7.59 29.18
N SER A 136 6.68 -6.45 29.80
CA SER A 136 5.42 -6.29 30.53
C SER A 136 4.31 -5.96 29.54
N VAL A 137 3.24 -6.75 29.54
CA VAL A 137 2.07 -6.58 28.68
C VAL A 137 0.83 -6.48 29.53
N GLN A 138 -0.04 -5.54 29.16
CA GLN A 138 -1.38 -5.40 29.72
C GLN A 138 -2.36 -5.21 28.57
N TRP A 139 -3.44 -5.98 28.57
CA TRP A 139 -4.54 -5.79 27.62
C TRP A 139 -5.91 -5.88 28.27
N LEU A 140 -6.89 -5.22 27.67
CA LEU A 140 -8.27 -5.22 28.14
C LEU A 140 -9.00 -6.48 27.65
N ASN A 141 -9.59 -7.24 28.59
CA ASN A 141 -10.51 -8.32 28.28
C ASN A 141 -11.96 -7.81 28.29
N ARG A 142 -12.59 -7.72 27.15
CA ARG A 142 -13.97 -7.24 27.00
C ARG A 142 -15.01 -8.08 27.73
N ARG A 143 -14.78 -9.38 27.86
CA ARG A 143 -15.71 -10.29 28.51
C ARG A 143 -15.78 -10.05 30.01
N THR A 144 -14.67 -9.74 30.64
CA THR A 144 -14.58 -9.52 32.09
C THR A 144 -14.56 -8.06 32.48
N GLY A 145 -14.26 -7.16 31.54
CA GLY A 145 -14.02 -5.73 31.79
C GLY A 145 -12.69 -5.44 32.49
N ASN A 146 -11.86 -6.44 32.71
CA ASN A 146 -10.62 -6.32 33.48
C ASN A 146 -9.39 -6.29 32.56
N ASN A 147 -8.33 -5.66 33.05
CA ASN A 147 -7.01 -5.71 32.44
C ASN A 147 -6.26 -6.98 32.85
N GLU A 148 -5.89 -7.78 31.87
CA GLU A 148 -5.02 -8.95 32.04
C GLU A 148 -3.56 -8.52 31.90
N LYS A 149 -2.70 -8.95 32.85
CA LYS A 149 -1.26 -8.64 32.85
C LYS A 149 -0.45 -9.91 32.72
N PHE A 150 0.55 -9.89 31.85
CA PHE A 150 1.48 -11.02 31.70
C PHE A 150 2.85 -10.55 31.23
N LYS A 151 3.83 -11.44 31.29
CA LYS A 151 5.18 -11.17 30.77
C LYS A 151 5.38 -11.87 29.44
N GLU A 152 5.73 -11.10 28.44
CA GLU A 152 6.10 -11.59 27.11
C GLU A 152 7.56 -12.02 27.10
N ILE A 153 7.85 -13.19 26.53
CA ILE A 153 9.22 -13.73 26.43
C ILE A 153 9.56 -13.97 24.96
N GLY A 154 10.48 -13.14 24.46
CA GLY A 154 11.18 -13.39 23.18
C GLY A 154 10.37 -13.19 21.90
N LEU A 155 9.27 -12.43 21.93
CA LEU A 155 8.50 -12.15 20.71
C LEU A 155 9.05 -10.94 19.97
N PRO A 156 9.58 -11.10 18.76
CA PRO A 156 10.02 -10.00 17.91
C PRO A 156 8.84 -9.23 17.27
N ALA A 157 7.63 -9.78 17.31
CA ALA A 157 6.43 -9.27 16.68
C ALA A 157 5.48 -8.56 17.68
N SER A 158 4.35 -8.05 17.18
CA SER A 158 3.25 -7.56 18.00
C SER A 158 2.67 -8.68 18.88
N VAL A 159 2.31 -8.36 20.13
CA VAL A 159 1.64 -9.34 21.00
C VAL A 159 0.24 -9.69 20.48
N ILE A 160 -0.37 -8.83 19.68
CA ILE A 160 -1.67 -9.06 19.02
C ILE A 160 -1.57 -10.26 18.04
N SER A 161 -0.39 -10.51 17.46
CA SER A 161 -0.17 -11.65 16.56
C SER A 161 -0.41 -13.01 17.20
N ARG A 162 -0.33 -13.10 18.54
CA ARG A 162 -0.59 -14.33 19.31
C ARG A 162 -2.05 -14.60 19.59
N LEU A 163 -2.93 -13.64 19.37
CA LEU A 163 -4.34 -13.85 19.59
C LEU A 163 -4.87 -14.93 18.64
N GLU A 164 -5.34 -16.02 19.18
CA GLU A 164 -6.03 -17.06 18.40
C GLU A 164 -7.47 -16.58 18.13
N PRO A 165 -7.86 -16.33 16.85
CA PRO A 165 -9.13 -15.69 16.54
C PRO A 165 -10.34 -16.38 17.18
N HIS A 166 -10.37 -17.71 17.19
CA HIS A 166 -11.48 -18.50 17.75
C HIS A 166 -11.60 -18.43 19.28
N LEU A 167 -10.49 -18.12 19.99
CA LEU A 167 -10.48 -17.97 21.45
C LEU A 167 -10.59 -16.51 21.90
N ALA A 168 -10.12 -15.60 21.07
CA ALA A 168 -10.00 -14.18 21.40
C ALA A 168 -11.20 -13.33 20.94
N HIS A 169 -12.10 -13.89 20.11
CA HIS A 169 -13.19 -13.17 19.47
C HIS A 169 -14.10 -12.39 20.42
N ASP A 170 -14.45 -12.96 21.57
CA ASP A 170 -15.29 -12.29 22.58
C ASP A 170 -14.48 -11.51 23.62
N LYS A 171 -13.19 -11.82 23.75
CA LYS A 171 -12.32 -11.18 24.75
C LYS A 171 -11.66 -9.92 24.20
N HIS A 172 -11.25 -9.93 22.94
CA HIS A 172 -10.42 -8.90 22.32
C HIS A 172 -10.86 -8.58 20.88
N PRO A 173 -12.14 -8.27 20.64
CA PRO A 173 -12.66 -8.09 19.27
C PRO A 173 -12.01 -6.93 18.52
N GLU A 174 -11.68 -5.82 19.19
CA GLU A 174 -11.04 -4.67 18.58
C GLU A 174 -9.57 -4.95 18.24
N LEU A 175 -8.84 -5.69 19.10
CA LEU A 175 -7.46 -6.09 18.80
C LEU A 175 -7.42 -7.01 17.56
N LEU A 176 -8.34 -7.97 17.47
CA LEU A 176 -8.45 -8.84 16.30
C LEU A 176 -8.82 -8.05 15.04
N ARG A 177 -9.75 -7.10 15.16
CA ARG A 177 -10.15 -6.24 14.04
C ARG A 177 -8.98 -5.41 13.49
N PHE A 178 -8.18 -4.83 14.40
CA PHE A 178 -7.00 -4.07 14.03
C PHE A 178 -5.96 -4.97 13.35
N ARG A 179 -5.73 -6.16 13.89
CA ARG A 179 -4.85 -7.17 13.28
C ARG A 179 -5.29 -7.54 11.87
N GLU A 180 -6.55 -7.93 11.67
CA GLU A 180 -7.12 -8.26 10.35
C GLU A 180 -6.91 -7.14 9.34
N TRP A 181 -7.06 -5.90 9.80
CA TRP A 181 -6.89 -4.74 8.94
C TRP A 181 -5.43 -4.57 8.51
N VAL A 182 -4.46 -4.69 9.41
CA VAL A 182 -3.03 -4.55 9.08
C VAL A 182 -2.52 -5.75 8.27
N GLU A 183 -2.92 -6.97 8.61
CA GLU A 183 -2.56 -8.18 7.85
C GLU A 183 -3.01 -8.10 6.38
N ASN A 184 -4.05 -7.32 6.13
CA ASN A 184 -4.58 -7.10 4.79
C ASN A 184 -3.92 -5.92 4.04
N PHE A 185 -2.77 -5.41 4.48
CA PHE A 185 -1.94 -4.49 3.70
C PHE A 185 -1.24 -5.25 2.58
N ARG A 186 -1.01 -4.59 1.45
CA ARG A 186 -0.28 -5.18 0.32
C ARG A 186 0.58 -4.14 -0.38
N ALA A 187 1.86 -4.42 -0.45
CA ALA A 187 2.76 -3.69 -1.33
C ALA A 187 2.80 -4.36 -2.70
N PHE A 188 2.69 -3.53 -3.74
CA PHE A 188 3.03 -3.89 -5.10
C PHE A 188 4.29 -3.09 -5.47
N LEU A 189 5.42 -3.78 -5.45
CA LEU A 189 6.69 -3.27 -5.93
C LEU A 189 6.67 -3.25 -7.46
N LEU A 190 7.75 -2.83 -8.07
CA LEU A 190 7.88 -2.83 -9.54
C LEU A 190 7.32 -4.14 -10.13
N TRP A 191 6.26 -4.00 -10.93
CA TRP A 191 5.67 -5.13 -11.64
C TRP A 191 6.68 -5.64 -12.67
N ASP A 192 7.29 -6.78 -12.40
CA ASP A 192 8.22 -7.40 -13.34
C ASP A 192 7.43 -7.99 -14.51
N PRO A 193 7.62 -7.48 -15.75
CA PRO A 193 6.95 -8.03 -16.93
C PRO A 193 7.24 -9.52 -17.15
N LYS A 194 8.40 -10.00 -16.72
CA LYS A 194 8.74 -11.43 -16.80
C LYS A 194 7.82 -12.26 -15.91
N VAL A 195 7.52 -11.78 -14.72
CA VAL A 195 6.61 -12.44 -13.78
C VAL A 195 5.18 -12.42 -14.32
N LEU A 196 4.70 -11.28 -14.82
CA LEU A 196 3.37 -11.14 -15.43
C LEU A 196 3.18 -12.07 -16.64
N ARG A 197 4.25 -12.36 -17.40
CA ARG A 197 4.25 -13.24 -18.56
C ARG A 197 4.26 -14.72 -18.21
N THR A 198 4.73 -15.05 -17.01
CA THR A 198 4.96 -16.44 -16.63
C THR A 198 3.63 -17.18 -16.50
N PRO A 199 3.45 -18.31 -17.21
CA PRO A 199 2.34 -19.21 -16.95
C PRO A 199 2.35 -19.66 -15.49
N ASP A 200 1.19 -19.82 -14.90
CA ASP A 200 1.08 -20.21 -13.50
C ASP A 200 -0.06 -21.19 -13.27
N ARG A 201 -0.10 -21.81 -12.12
CA ARG A 201 -1.11 -22.80 -11.73
C ARG A 201 -1.65 -22.53 -10.34
N GLY A 202 -2.82 -23.05 -10.05
CA GLY A 202 -3.45 -22.94 -8.75
C GLY A 202 -4.66 -22.03 -8.74
N LYS A 203 -5.20 -21.82 -7.55
CA LYS A 203 -6.31 -20.91 -7.30
C LYS A 203 -5.79 -19.77 -6.42
N HIS A 204 -5.81 -18.58 -6.97
CA HIS A 204 -5.34 -17.38 -6.27
C HIS A 204 -6.47 -16.35 -6.21
N ASP A 205 -6.60 -15.68 -5.07
CA ASP A 205 -7.64 -14.69 -4.81
C ASP A 205 -7.16 -13.26 -5.07
N THR A 206 -5.84 -13.08 -5.22
CA THR A 206 -5.19 -11.80 -5.45
C THR A 206 -3.90 -12.00 -6.25
N LEU A 207 -3.34 -10.88 -6.73
CA LEU A 207 -2.01 -10.85 -7.31
C LEU A 207 -0.92 -10.94 -6.23
N GLY A 208 0.20 -11.53 -6.58
CA GLY A 208 1.42 -11.42 -5.78
C GLY A 208 2.06 -10.02 -5.86
N PRO A 209 3.06 -9.74 -5.00
CA PRO A 209 3.70 -8.42 -4.92
C PRO A 209 4.31 -7.91 -6.23
N SER A 210 4.86 -8.80 -7.07
CA SER A 210 5.44 -8.45 -8.38
C SER A 210 4.50 -8.73 -9.55
N GLY A 211 3.23 -9.04 -9.28
CA GLY A 211 2.22 -9.37 -10.30
C GLY A 211 2.07 -10.86 -10.59
N GLU A 212 2.61 -11.73 -9.73
CA GLU A 212 2.42 -13.17 -9.81
C GLU A 212 0.93 -13.52 -9.84
N HIS A 213 0.61 -14.66 -10.43
CA HIS A 213 -0.73 -15.24 -10.45
C HIS A 213 -1.75 -14.51 -11.35
N LEU A 214 -1.32 -13.64 -12.28
CA LEU A 214 -2.24 -12.91 -13.15
C LEU A 214 -3.14 -13.86 -13.98
N ALA A 215 -2.55 -14.87 -14.65
CA ALA A 215 -3.31 -15.79 -15.48
C ALA A 215 -4.34 -16.63 -14.68
N PRO A 216 -3.98 -17.29 -13.55
CA PRO A 216 -4.96 -18.02 -12.73
C PRO A 216 -6.01 -17.11 -12.09
N LEU A 217 -5.66 -15.87 -11.72
CA LEU A 217 -6.61 -14.90 -11.22
C LEU A 217 -7.67 -14.53 -12.26
N LEU A 218 -7.25 -14.25 -13.49
CA LEU A 218 -8.17 -13.96 -14.61
C LEU A 218 -9.01 -15.17 -15.00
N ALA A 219 -8.44 -16.39 -14.95
CA ALA A 219 -9.21 -17.62 -15.18
C ALA A 219 -10.30 -17.81 -14.11
N LYS A 220 -9.96 -17.54 -12.83
CA LYS A 220 -10.94 -17.56 -11.75
C LYS A 220 -12.01 -16.51 -11.96
N LEU A 221 -11.62 -15.27 -12.26
CA LEU A 221 -12.57 -14.18 -12.52
C LEU A 221 -13.54 -14.53 -13.67
N LYS A 222 -13.02 -15.09 -14.78
CA LYS A 222 -13.85 -15.53 -15.93
C LYS A 222 -14.85 -16.61 -15.53
N ARG A 223 -14.44 -17.58 -14.70
CA ARG A 223 -15.28 -18.70 -14.28
C ARG A 223 -16.35 -18.29 -13.27
N GLU A 224 -15.96 -17.50 -12.26
CA GLU A 224 -16.81 -17.18 -11.11
C GLU A 224 -17.62 -15.90 -11.29
N LYS A 225 -17.09 -14.94 -12.08
CA LYS A 225 -17.70 -13.62 -12.34
C LYS A 225 -17.56 -13.21 -13.81
N PRO A 226 -18.23 -13.92 -14.75
CA PRO A 226 -18.05 -13.70 -16.20
C PRO A 226 -18.39 -12.27 -16.64
N GLU A 227 -19.36 -11.62 -16.00
CA GLU A 227 -19.70 -10.22 -16.28
C GLU A 227 -18.56 -9.25 -15.88
N ALA A 228 -17.92 -9.49 -14.73
CA ALA A 228 -16.79 -8.70 -14.28
C ALA A 228 -15.58 -8.89 -15.21
N PHE A 229 -15.33 -10.11 -15.65
CA PHE A 229 -14.32 -10.41 -16.66
C PHE A 229 -14.59 -9.68 -17.98
N THR A 230 -15.84 -9.70 -18.46
CA THR A 230 -16.25 -8.98 -19.66
C THR A 230 -16.04 -7.46 -19.52
N LYS A 231 -16.37 -6.87 -18.36
CA LYS A 231 -16.11 -5.45 -18.09
C LYS A 231 -14.61 -5.13 -18.14
N LEU A 232 -13.77 -5.98 -17.55
CA LEU A 232 -12.31 -5.85 -17.60
C LEU A 232 -11.81 -5.89 -19.06
N VAL A 233 -12.21 -6.89 -19.84
CA VAL A 233 -11.84 -7.03 -21.25
C VAL A 233 -12.27 -5.81 -22.05
N ASN A 234 -13.49 -5.35 -21.89
CA ASN A 234 -14.01 -4.15 -22.58
C ASN A 234 -13.25 -2.88 -22.22
N ARG A 235 -12.76 -2.75 -20.97
CA ARG A 235 -11.92 -1.63 -20.57
C ARG A 235 -10.58 -1.68 -21.29
N VAL A 236 -9.92 -2.84 -21.33
CA VAL A 236 -8.65 -3.01 -22.05
C VAL A 236 -8.82 -2.75 -23.55
N LYS A 237 -9.91 -3.22 -24.17
CA LYS A 237 -10.22 -2.95 -25.59
C LYS A 237 -10.35 -1.46 -25.90
N ARG A 238 -10.92 -0.67 -24.99
CA ARG A 238 -11.00 0.80 -25.20
C ARG A 238 -9.63 1.47 -25.17
N LEU A 239 -8.69 0.94 -24.38
CA LEU A 239 -7.34 1.48 -24.24
C LEU A 239 -6.40 1.02 -25.35
N PHE A 240 -6.66 -0.15 -25.89
CA PHE A 240 -5.87 -0.77 -26.97
C PHE A 240 -6.84 -1.20 -28.10
N PRO A 241 -7.10 -0.30 -29.04
CA PRO A 241 -8.12 -0.54 -30.09
C PRO A 241 -7.83 -1.74 -31.00
N THR A 242 -6.57 -2.19 -31.08
CA THR A 242 -6.18 -3.40 -31.81
C THR A 242 -6.63 -4.68 -31.10
N VAL A 243 -6.84 -4.62 -29.78
CA VAL A 243 -7.27 -5.78 -28.98
C VAL A 243 -8.74 -6.08 -29.22
N SER A 244 -9.02 -7.27 -29.72
CA SER A 244 -10.39 -7.75 -29.94
C SER A 244 -10.92 -8.58 -28.76
N ASP A 245 -10.06 -9.35 -28.09
CA ASP A 245 -10.44 -10.17 -26.93
C ASP A 245 -9.22 -10.54 -26.06
N ILE A 246 -9.49 -10.97 -24.84
CA ILE A 246 -8.53 -11.56 -23.91
C ILE A 246 -9.06 -12.91 -23.46
N SER A 247 -8.23 -13.94 -23.51
CA SER A 247 -8.61 -15.26 -23.05
C SER A 247 -7.54 -15.90 -22.17
N VAL A 248 -7.96 -16.78 -21.28
CA VAL A 248 -7.06 -17.64 -20.52
C VAL A 248 -7.30 -19.07 -20.95
N LYS A 249 -6.24 -19.78 -21.31
CA LYS A 249 -6.28 -21.17 -21.77
C LYS A 249 -5.47 -22.05 -20.84
N GLY A 250 -5.88 -23.29 -20.69
CA GLY A 250 -5.07 -24.34 -20.06
C GLY A 250 -3.76 -24.53 -20.82
N GLY A 251 -2.64 -24.57 -20.09
CA GLY A 251 -1.32 -24.88 -20.64
C GLY A 251 -1.18 -26.37 -20.97
N ARG A 252 -0.04 -26.76 -21.60
CA ARG A 252 0.27 -28.15 -21.94
C ARG A 252 0.39 -29.06 -20.71
N ALA A 253 0.84 -28.52 -19.57
CA ALA A 253 0.89 -29.24 -18.30
C ALA A 253 -0.41 -29.05 -17.53
N TRP A 254 -0.83 -30.08 -16.80
CA TRP A 254 -2.10 -30.09 -16.06
C TRP A 254 -2.17 -28.95 -15.01
N GLY A 255 -3.25 -28.18 -15.05
CA GLY A 255 -3.49 -27.07 -14.15
C GLY A 255 -2.78 -25.76 -14.48
N TRP A 256 -1.87 -25.72 -15.45
CA TRP A 256 -1.23 -24.49 -15.90
C TRP A 256 -2.18 -23.63 -16.71
N GLN A 257 -2.06 -22.31 -16.55
CA GLN A 257 -2.88 -21.32 -17.22
C GLN A 257 -1.99 -20.29 -17.91
N THR A 258 -2.36 -19.96 -19.15
CA THR A 258 -1.64 -19.01 -20.00
C THR A 258 -2.60 -17.95 -20.50
N LEU A 259 -2.16 -16.70 -20.42
CA LEU A 259 -2.90 -15.55 -20.92
C LEU A 259 -2.67 -15.38 -22.42
N HIS A 260 -3.75 -15.12 -23.16
CA HIS A 260 -3.76 -14.86 -24.59
C HIS A 260 -4.49 -13.57 -24.91
N LEU A 261 -3.88 -12.75 -25.78
CA LEU A 261 -4.45 -11.55 -26.35
C LEU A 261 -4.82 -11.79 -27.80
N HIS A 262 -6.01 -11.44 -28.19
CA HIS A 262 -6.51 -11.56 -29.57
C HIS A 262 -6.50 -10.15 -30.19
N GLU A 263 -5.86 -10.01 -31.34
CA GLU A 263 -5.91 -8.79 -32.15
C GLU A 263 -6.61 -9.05 -33.51
N ALA A 264 -7.31 -8.02 -33.98
CA ALA A 264 -8.06 -8.08 -35.24
C ALA A 264 -7.77 -6.82 -36.08
N ASN A 265 -6.57 -6.76 -36.67
CA ASN A 265 -6.20 -5.75 -37.68
C ASN A 265 -6.10 -6.42 -39.04
N GLY A 266 -7.27 -6.64 -39.68
CA GLY A 266 -7.34 -7.32 -41.00
C GLY A 266 -7.22 -8.84 -40.92
N HIS A 267 -6.32 -9.37 -40.08
CA HIS A 267 -6.17 -10.79 -39.80
C HIS A 267 -6.22 -11.03 -38.29
N ALA A 268 -6.94 -12.03 -37.83
CA ALA A 268 -7.00 -12.41 -36.43
C ALA A 268 -5.66 -13.04 -36.00
N VAL A 269 -4.95 -12.39 -35.08
CA VAL A 269 -3.71 -12.89 -34.51
C VAL A 269 -3.89 -13.12 -33.01
N VAL A 270 -3.34 -14.19 -32.48
CA VAL A 270 -3.40 -14.52 -31.07
C VAL A 270 -1.98 -14.50 -30.49
N PHE A 271 -1.72 -13.56 -29.61
CA PHE A 271 -0.47 -13.45 -28.87
C PHE A 271 -0.60 -14.17 -27.53
N ASN A 272 0.40 -14.94 -27.14
CA ASN A 272 0.52 -15.43 -25.77
C ASN A 272 1.14 -14.35 -24.87
N SER A 273 1.14 -14.56 -23.56
CA SER A 273 1.68 -13.59 -22.59
C SER A 273 3.14 -13.19 -22.85
N GLN A 274 3.97 -14.08 -23.43
CA GLN A 274 5.37 -13.79 -23.76
C GLN A 274 5.53 -12.74 -24.87
N GLN A 275 4.52 -12.60 -25.72
CA GLN A 275 4.51 -11.73 -26.90
C GLN A 275 3.78 -10.40 -26.63
N MET A 276 3.12 -10.27 -25.48
CA MET A 276 2.39 -9.03 -25.11
C MET A 276 3.37 -7.93 -24.71
N SER A 277 2.98 -6.68 -24.98
CA SER A 277 3.73 -5.53 -24.50
C SER A 277 3.63 -5.39 -22.97
N ASP A 278 4.67 -4.82 -22.36
CA ASP A 278 4.71 -4.58 -20.91
C ASP A 278 3.55 -3.70 -20.44
N GLY A 279 3.25 -2.65 -21.19
CA GLY A 279 2.17 -1.72 -20.86
C GLY A 279 0.80 -2.39 -20.83
N VAL A 280 0.50 -3.28 -21.78
CA VAL A 280 -0.75 -4.07 -21.80
C VAL A 280 -0.83 -4.96 -20.56
N LEU A 281 0.23 -5.71 -20.26
CA LEU A 281 0.26 -6.61 -19.11
C LEU A 281 0.09 -5.87 -17.77
N ARG A 282 0.79 -4.74 -17.60
CA ARG A 282 0.70 -3.93 -16.38
C ARG A 282 -0.68 -3.33 -16.20
N LEU A 283 -1.26 -2.73 -17.25
CA LEU A 283 -2.61 -2.19 -17.19
C LEU A 283 -3.65 -3.27 -16.96
N LEU A 284 -3.50 -4.44 -17.57
CA LEU A 284 -4.38 -5.59 -17.34
C LEU A 284 -4.31 -6.05 -15.89
N ALA A 285 -3.11 -6.17 -15.33
CA ALA A 285 -2.90 -6.57 -13.95
C ALA A 285 -3.47 -5.52 -12.97
N LEU A 286 -3.17 -4.23 -13.18
CA LEU A 286 -3.69 -3.15 -12.35
C LEU A 286 -5.23 -3.08 -12.41
N THR A 287 -5.78 -3.14 -13.62
CA THR A 287 -7.24 -3.11 -13.83
C THR A 287 -7.92 -4.32 -13.20
N SER A 288 -7.28 -5.50 -13.18
CA SER A 288 -7.84 -6.71 -12.58
C SER A 288 -8.16 -6.55 -11.10
N LEU A 289 -7.41 -5.70 -10.37
CA LEU A 289 -7.65 -5.40 -8.96
C LEU A 289 -9.03 -4.80 -8.70
N LEU A 290 -9.60 -4.05 -9.66
CA LEU A 290 -10.95 -3.48 -9.54
C LEU A 290 -12.04 -4.55 -9.43
N TYR A 291 -11.79 -5.76 -9.92
CA TYR A 291 -12.77 -6.82 -10.04
C TYR A 291 -12.60 -7.94 -9.02
N LEU A 292 -11.59 -7.82 -8.13
CA LEU A 292 -11.40 -8.75 -7.02
C LEU A 292 -12.59 -8.70 -6.06
N GLU A 293 -12.94 -9.85 -5.51
CA GLU A 293 -13.99 -9.93 -4.50
C GLU A 293 -13.60 -9.24 -3.20
N ARG A 294 -12.41 -9.56 -2.74
CA ARG A 294 -11.79 -8.90 -1.59
C ARG A 294 -10.60 -8.09 -2.06
N ILE A 295 -10.57 -6.84 -1.68
CA ILE A 295 -9.41 -5.98 -1.91
C ILE A 295 -8.66 -5.75 -0.61
N HIS A 296 -7.40 -5.42 -0.75
CA HIS A 296 -6.55 -5.07 0.38
C HIS A 296 -7.00 -3.74 1.02
N SER A 297 -6.88 -3.65 2.34
CA SER A 297 -7.30 -2.47 3.11
C SER A 297 -6.41 -1.25 2.85
N VAL A 298 -5.12 -1.50 2.67
CA VAL A 298 -4.12 -0.52 2.24
C VAL A 298 -3.28 -1.15 1.15
N ILE A 299 -3.11 -0.42 0.05
CA ILE A 299 -2.23 -0.83 -1.06
C ILE A 299 -1.16 0.24 -1.25
N THR A 300 0.08 -0.22 -1.40
CA THR A 300 1.18 0.64 -1.82
C THR A 300 1.70 0.22 -3.19
N PHE A 301 1.95 1.19 -4.07
CA PHE A 301 2.53 0.96 -5.40
C PHE A 301 3.81 1.79 -5.58
N GLU A 302 4.88 1.18 -6.06
CA GLU A 302 6.02 1.92 -6.57
C GLU A 302 5.86 2.15 -8.08
N GLU A 303 5.75 3.42 -8.48
CA GLU A 303 5.69 3.89 -9.87
C GLU A 303 4.74 3.05 -10.75
N PRO A 304 3.44 3.02 -10.45
CA PRO A 304 2.48 2.18 -11.19
C PRO A 304 2.36 2.54 -12.67
N GLU A 305 2.78 3.75 -13.06
CA GLU A 305 2.82 4.24 -14.43
C GLU A 305 4.08 3.81 -15.19
N ASN A 306 5.09 3.23 -14.52
CA ASN A 306 6.36 2.90 -15.17
C ASN A 306 6.16 1.87 -16.29
N GLY A 307 6.70 2.19 -17.49
CA GLY A 307 6.57 1.36 -18.70
C GLY A 307 5.18 1.40 -19.36
N VAL A 308 4.30 2.30 -18.91
CA VAL A 308 3.02 2.60 -19.57
C VAL A 308 3.20 3.80 -20.47
N HIS A 309 2.58 3.77 -21.67
CA HIS A 309 2.66 4.90 -22.61
C HIS A 309 2.06 6.16 -21.98
N PRO A 310 2.66 7.37 -22.17
CA PRO A 310 2.19 8.61 -21.54
C PRO A 310 0.69 8.88 -21.71
N GLN A 311 0.09 8.59 -22.86
CA GLN A 311 -1.34 8.75 -23.11
C GLN A 311 -2.24 7.87 -22.22
N LEU A 312 -1.69 6.80 -21.63
CA LEU A 312 -2.42 5.87 -20.77
C LEU A 312 -2.17 6.13 -19.27
N ILE A 313 -1.33 7.10 -18.91
CA ILE A 313 -1.05 7.44 -17.50
C ILE A 313 -2.32 7.87 -16.78
N ARG A 314 -3.18 8.65 -17.44
CA ARG A 314 -4.48 9.03 -16.90
C ARG A 314 -5.31 7.81 -16.49
N GLU A 315 -5.29 6.74 -17.29
CA GLU A 315 -6.00 5.50 -16.98
C GLU A 315 -5.42 4.80 -15.74
N VAL A 316 -4.09 4.80 -15.59
CA VAL A 316 -3.44 4.28 -14.37
C VAL A 316 -3.99 5.00 -13.14
N VAL A 317 -3.97 6.34 -13.15
CA VAL A 317 -4.46 7.16 -12.03
C VAL A 317 -5.96 6.93 -11.81
N GLN A 318 -6.75 6.81 -12.88
CA GLN A 318 -8.18 6.52 -12.79
C GLN A 318 -8.45 5.18 -12.11
N VAL A 319 -7.71 4.12 -12.44
CA VAL A 319 -7.82 2.83 -11.77
C VAL A 319 -7.49 2.95 -10.29
N LEU A 320 -6.41 3.66 -9.92
CA LEU A 320 -6.04 3.87 -8.52
C LEU A 320 -7.14 4.63 -7.75
N LYS A 321 -7.71 5.68 -8.35
CA LYS A 321 -8.85 6.41 -7.77
C LYS A 321 -10.07 5.50 -7.59
N GLU A 322 -10.42 4.71 -8.58
CA GLU A 322 -11.57 3.77 -8.52
C GLU A 322 -11.39 2.70 -7.42
N LEU A 323 -10.18 2.20 -7.18
CA LEU A 323 -9.91 1.29 -6.07
C LEU A 323 -10.36 1.89 -4.72
N THR A 324 -10.17 3.20 -4.55
CA THR A 324 -10.51 3.89 -3.29
C THR A 324 -12.00 4.21 -3.13
N LEU A 325 -12.80 4.09 -4.19
CA LEU A 325 -14.25 4.33 -4.15
C LEU A 325 -15.03 3.14 -3.58
N ARG A 326 -14.38 2.01 -3.32
CA ARG A 326 -15.03 0.83 -2.75
C ARG A 326 -15.56 1.11 -1.35
N LYS A 327 -16.75 0.58 -1.08
CA LYS A 327 -17.44 0.76 0.20
C LYS A 327 -17.08 -0.36 1.19
N ALA A 328 -17.33 -0.12 2.47
CA ALA A 328 -17.21 -1.14 3.51
C ALA A 328 -17.96 -2.44 3.14
N PRO A 329 -17.45 -3.62 3.53
CA PRO A 329 -16.22 -3.84 4.28
C PRO A 329 -14.93 -3.77 3.44
N ASN A 330 -15.05 -3.62 2.11
CA ASN A 330 -13.97 -3.65 1.12
C ASN A 330 -13.39 -2.27 0.84
N GLN A 331 -13.27 -1.39 1.84
CA GLN A 331 -12.60 -0.11 1.68
C GLN A 331 -11.11 -0.32 1.41
N CYS A 332 -10.60 0.42 0.41
CA CYS A 332 -9.18 0.43 0.05
C CYS A 332 -8.62 1.84 0.18
N GLN A 333 -7.42 1.94 0.71
CA GLN A 333 -6.61 3.16 0.70
C GLN A 333 -5.36 2.90 -0.14
N VAL A 334 -4.99 3.86 -0.96
CA VAL A 334 -3.86 3.73 -1.89
C VAL A 334 -2.79 4.76 -1.56
N PHE A 335 -1.54 4.31 -1.46
CA PHE A 335 -0.34 5.13 -1.47
C PHE A 335 0.51 4.73 -2.66
N PHE A 336 1.03 5.69 -3.40
CA PHE A 336 1.91 5.35 -4.51
C PHE A 336 2.98 6.42 -4.74
N THR A 337 4.10 5.98 -5.30
CA THR A 337 5.16 6.90 -5.71
C THR A 337 5.05 7.20 -7.19
N THR A 338 5.51 8.36 -7.60
CA THR A 338 5.59 8.75 -9.00
C THR A 338 6.77 9.69 -9.27
N HIS A 339 7.26 9.65 -10.49
CA HIS A 339 8.19 10.61 -11.09
C HIS A 339 7.57 11.30 -12.31
N SER A 340 6.31 11.03 -12.61
CA SER A 340 5.66 11.53 -13.80
C SER A 340 4.96 12.87 -13.55
N PRO A 341 5.30 13.94 -14.30
CA PRO A 341 4.55 15.19 -14.27
C PRO A 341 3.09 14.99 -14.68
N TYR A 342 2.82 14.08 -15.62
CA TYR A 342 1.46 13.76 -16.07
C TYR A 342 0.59 13.16 -14.97
N VAL A 343 1.18 12.37 -14.06
CA VAL A 343 0.46 11.88 -12.88
C VAL A 343 0.09 13.03 -11.96
N LEU A 344 0.99 14.01 -11.79
CA LEU A 344 0.75 15.15 -10.92
C LEU A 344 -0.40 16.04 -11.43
N ASP A 345 -0.55 16.18 -12.75
CA ASP A 345 -1.65 16.93 -13.37
C ASP A 345 -3.02 16.33 -13.03
N GLU A 346 -3.13 15.02 -12.85
CA GLU A 346 -4.38 14.35 -12.46
C GLU A 346 -4.83 14.68 -11.00
N PHE A 347 -3.98 15.37 -10.24
CA PHE A 347 -4.24 15.86 -8.89
C PHE A 347 -4.34 17.39 -8.79
N PHE A 348 -4.50 18.07 -9.92
CA PHE A 348 -4.59 19.54 -9.96
C PHE A 348 -5.67 20.08 -9.03
N ASP A 349 -6.87 19.47 -9.01
CA ASP A 349 -7.99 19.87 -8.15
C ASP A 349 -7.89 19.32 -6.73
N HIS A 350 -6.97 18.38 -6.48
CA HIS A 350 -6.82 17.67 -5.22
C HIS A 350 -5.36 17.67 -4.71
N PRO A 351 -4.74 18.86 -4.54
CA PRO A 351 -3.34 18.95 -4.10
C PRO A 351 -3.11 18.44 -2.67
N GLU A 352 -4.18 18.31 -1.88
CA GLU A 352 -4.15 17.67 -0.55
C GLU A 352 -3.83 16.17 -0.60
N GLN A 353 -4.03 15.52 -1.75
CA GLN A 353 -3.72 14.10 -1.98
C GLN A 353 -2.28 13.88 -2.44
N VAL A 354 -1.49 14.94 -2.57
CA VAL A 354 -0.09 14.88 -3.03
C VAL A 354 0.86 15.21 -1.89
N PHE A 355 1.84 14.34 -1.68
CA PHE A 355 2.97 14.56 -0.79
C PHE A 355 4.23 14.88 -1.59
N LEU A 356 4.84 16.01 -1.31
CA LEU A 356 6.17 16.35 -1.78
C LEU A 356 7.21 15.72 -0.86
N VAL A 357 8.06 14.86 -1.42
CA VAL A 357 9.13 14.17 -0.70
C VAL A 357 10.45 14.77 -1.13
N GLU A 358 11.07 15.54 -0.25
CA GLU A 358 12.30 16.26 -0.52
C GLU A 358 13.46 15.62 0.25
N ARG A 359 14.64 15.66 -0.34
CA ARG A 359 15.85 15.22 0.33
C ARG A 359 16.21 16.28 1.36
N GLY A 360 16.12 15.98 2.64
CA GLY A 360 16.55 16.86 3.69
C GLY A 360 18.05 17.14 3.65
N ARG A 361 18.50 18.13 4.42
CA ARG A 361 19.93 18.38 4.62
C ARG A 361 20.63 17.14 5.17
N PRO A 362 21.95 17.03 5.08
CA PRO A 362 22.68 15.80 5.42
C PRO A 362 22.37 15.16 6.78
N LEU A 363 21.83 15.94 7.74
CA LEU A 363 21.48 15.45 9.09
C LEU A 363 19.97 15.46 9.38
N GLU A 364 19.14 15.91 8.44
CA GLU A 364 17.70 16.09 8.67
C GLU A 364 16.82 14.94 8.14
N GLY A 365 17.40 14.03 7.33
CA GLY A 365 16.63 12.95 6.69
C GLY A 365 15.69 13.47 5.58
N ALA A 366 14.76 12.64 5.15
CA ALA A 366 13.75 13.01 4.17
C ALA A 366 12.68 13.91 4.81
N THR A 367 12.25 14.93 4.08
CA THR A 367 11.13 15.80 4.47
C THR A 367 9.93 15.46 3.62
N ILE A 368 8.77 15.24 4.27
CA ILE A 368 7.51 14.94 3.58
C ILE A 368 6.49 15.99 3.99
N ARG A 369 5.86 16.65 3.00
CA ARG A 369 4.86 17.70 3.22
C ARG A 369 3.74 17.57 2.18
N ARG A 370 2.52 17.91 2.56
CA ARG A 370 1.42 18.01 1.58
C ARG A 370 1.66 19.17 0.62
N LEU A 371 1.35 18.94 -0.67
CA LEU A 371 1.43 19.98 -1.69
C LEU A 371 0.48 21.15 -1.36
N SER A 372 -0.71 20.88 -0.85
CA SER A 372 -1.68 21.91 -0.44
C SER A 372 -1.17 22.87 0.63
N GLN A 373 -0.13 22.50 1.37
CA GLN A 373 0.49 23.34 2.41
C GLN A 373 1.57 24.28 1.86
N ARG A 374 1.88 24.21 0.55
CA ARG A 374 2.86 25.12 -0.08
C ARG A 374 2.26 26.52 -0.26
N PRO A 375 2.88 27.58 0.32
CA PRO A 375 2.33 28.93 0.24
C PRO A 375 2.16 29.47 -1.17
N GLN A 376 3.06 29.08 -2.09
CA GLN A 376 3.05 29.53 -3.47
C GLN A 376 2.09 28.76 -4.37
N LEU A 377 1.43 27.70 -3.89
CA LEU A 377 0.61 26.81 -4.72
C LEU A 377 -0.46 27.56 -5.51
N LYS A 378 -1.13 28.55 -4.90
CA LYS A 378 -2.15 29.35 -5.57
C LYS A 378 -1.58 30.11 -6.75
N ILE A 379 -0.47 30.83 -6.54
CA ILE A 379 0.21 31.61 -7.58
C ILE A 379 0.68 30.70 -8.71
N VAL A 380 1.22 29.53 -8.35
CA VAL A 380 1.70 28.53 -9.32
C VAL A 380 0.54 27.98 -10.16
N ARG A 381 -0.59 27.67 -9.55
CA ARG A 381 -1.78 27.19 -10.28
C ARG A 381 -2.31 28.22 -11.27
N ASP A 382 -2.31 29.50 -10.88
CA ASP A 382 -2.74 30.60 -11.74
C ASP A 382 -1.75 30.83 -12.90
N ALA A 383 -0.43 30.63 -12.67
CA ALA A 383 0.60 30.88 -13.66
C ALA A 383 0.78 29.74 -14.69
N PHE A 384 0.51 28.50 -14.30
CA PHE A 384 0.75 27.30 -15.14
C PHE A 384 -0.55 26.70 -15.72
N GLU A 385 -1.63 27.48 -15.82
CA GLU A 385 -2.84 27.16 -16.56
C GLU A 385 -3.29 25.69 -16.46
N GLN A 386 -3.36 25.15 -15.20
CA GLN A 386 -3.80 23.80 -14.90
C GLN A 386 -2.74 22.68 -14.97
N SER A 387 -1.43 22.96 -15.15
CA SER A 387 -0.40 21.94 -15.11
C SER A 387 0.47 22.05 -13.85
N LEU A 388 0.18 21.23 -12.83
CA LEU A 388 1.07 21.04 -11.67
C LEU A 388 2.36 20.34 -12.08
N GLY A 389 2.28 19.46 -13.09
CA GLY A 389 3.43 18.74 -13.63
C GLY A 389 4.47 19.67 -14.24
N GLU A 390 4.04 20.65 -15.03
CA GLU A 390 4.91 21.66 -15.60
C GLU A 390 5.54 22.53 -14.51
N ALA A 391 4.74 22.99 -13.55
CA ALA A 391 5.23 23.75 -12.41
C ALA A 391 6.27 22.98 -11.59
N TRP A 392 6.09 21.66 -11.44
CA TRP A 392 7.05 20.81 -10.77
C TRP A 392 8.35 20.65 -11.55
N VAL A 393 8.30 20.38 -12.85
CA VAL A 393 9.47 20.25 -13.73
C VAL A 393 10.29 21.54 -13.72
N ASN A 394 9.64 22.69 -13.69
CA ASN A 394 10.29 24.01 -13.61
C ASN A 394 10.76 24.38 -12.17
N GLY A 395 10.61 23.49 -11.19
CA GLY A 395 11.08 23.69 -9.81
C GLY A 395 10.26 24.67 -8.97
N MET A 396 9.08 25.06 -9.43
CA MET A 396 8.24 26.08 -8.77
C MET A 396 7.53 25.56 -7.51
N ILE A 397 7.26 24.27 -7.43
CA ILE A 397 6.59 23.64 -6.27
C ILE A 397 7.52 22.83 -5.39
N GLY A 398 8.82 22.79 -5.67
CA GLY A 398 9.83 22.04 -4.92
C GLY A 398 9.91 20.56 -5.30
N ALA A 399 10.67 19.80 -4.51
CA ALA A 399 10.89 18.37 -4.72
C ALA A 399 11.52 17.99 -6.08
N THR A 400 12.32 18.88 -6.67
CA THR A 400 13.05 18.64 -7.92
C THR A 400 14.51 18.27 -7.67
N ALA A 401 15.09 17.46 -8.59
CA ALA A 401 16.50 17.15 -8.56
C ALA A 401 17.29 18.41 -8.98
N GLY A 402 17.98 19.05 -8.03
CA GLY A 402 18.85 20.18 -8.33
C GLY A 402 18.33 21.57 -7.96
N ALA A 403 17.18 21.71 -7.34
CA ALA A 403 16.79 22.96 -6.71
C ALA A 403 17.82 23.30 -5.60
N LYS A 404 18.67 24.30 -5.85
CA LYS A 404 19.50 24.89 -4.79
C LYS A 404 18.55 25.54 -3.77
N LEU A 405 18.52 25.01 -2.55
CA LEU A 405 17.91 25.65 -1.39
C LEU A 405 18.63 26.96 -1.05
#